data_ca69fb771f2d18879def899fb9291bff
#
_entry.id   ca69fb771f2d18879def899fb9291bff
#
_cell.length_a   1.000
_cell.length_b   1.000
_cell.length_c   1.000
_cell.angle_alpha   90.00
_cell.angle_beta   90.00
_cell.angle_gamma   90.00
#
_symmetry.space_group_name_H-M   'P 1'
#
loop_
_entity.id
_entity.type
_entity.pdbx_description
1 polymer ?
#
loop_
_entity_poly.entity_id
_entity_poly.type
_entity_poly.pdbx_seq_one_letter_code
_entity_poly.pdbx_strand_id
1 'polypeptide(L)' 'MNDVVTESPYYIFMNGGDKMYVLGKTGQYETELSEAMSFTDKIDAIIYVEKHGYERLATIRKVK' A
#
# COMPACT_ATOMS: atom_id res chain seq x y z
N MET A 1 -19.30 8.42 17.76
CA MET A 1 -18.86 8.21 17.38
C MET A 1 -18.05 8.00 17.04
N ASN A 2 -17.69 7.99 16.87
CA ASN A 2 -17.03 7.90 16.38
C ASN A 2 -16.36 7.63 15.88
N ASP A 3 -16.10 7.57 15.61
CA ASP A 3 -15.52 7.45 15.00
C ASP A 3 -14.74 7.26 14.44
N VAL A 4 -14.71 7.46 14.36
CA VAL A 4 -14.26 7.36 13.61
C VAL A 4 -13.27 7.12 13.07
N VAL A 5 -13.15 6.77 12.75
CA VAL A 5 -12.31 6.50 12.21
C VAL A 5 -11.65 7.09 11.38
N THR A 6 -11.20 7.55 11.40
CA THR A 6 -10.57 8.31 10.59
C THR A 6 -9.19 8.05 10.40
N GLU A 7 -8.66 6.98 10.71
CA GLU A 7 -7.38 6.70 10.43
C GLU A 7 -7.19 6.50 9.02
N SER A 8 -6.20 7.06 8.37
CA SER A 8 -5.86 6.86 6.99
C SER A 8 -5.16 5.55 6.84
N PRO A 9 -5.54 4.73 5.89
CA PRO A 9 -4.86 3.45 5.70
C PRO A 9 -3.49 3.65 5.09
N TYR A 10 -2.68 2.62 5.17
CA TYR A 10 -1.40 2.59 4.52
C TYR A 10 -1.53 1.82 3.22
N TYR A 11 -0.79 2.26 2.21
CA TYR A 11 -0.75 1.62 0.91
C TYR A 11 0.68 1.33 0.54
N ILE A 12 0.88 0.34 -0.29
CA ILE A 12 2.21 0.00 -0.79
C ILE A 12 2.31 0.56 -2.20
N PHE A 13 3.26 1.46 -2.41
CA PHE A 13 3.51 2.05 -3.72
C PHE A 13 4.72 1.35 -4.32
N MET A 14 4.60 0.94 -5.56
CA MET A 14 5.62 0.17 -6.24
C MET A 14 6.27 1.02 -7.32
N ASN A 15 7.60 1.00 -7.36
CA ASN A 15 8.32 1.74 -8.37
C ASN A 15 8.33 0.91 -9.65
N GLY A 16 7.65 1.39 -10.65
CA GLY A 16 7.53 0.69 -11.92
C GLY A 16 8.54 1.10 -12.97
N GLY A 17 9.50 1.93 -12.59
CA GLY A 17 10.51 2.38 -13.53
C GLY A 17 10.12 3.67 -14.22
N ASP A 18 8.97 3.72 -14.83
CA ASP A 18 8.49 4.93 -15.50
C ASP A 18 7.62 5.75 -14.59
N LYS A 19 6.94 5.14 -13.64
CA LYS A 19 6.11 5.85 -12.69
C LYS A 19 5.83 4.95 -11.51
N MET A 20 5.21 5.52 -10.48
CA MET A 20 4.83 4.76 -9.32
C MET A 20 3.45 4.16 -9.53
N TYR A 21 3.26 2.95 -9.04
CA TYR A 21 1.98 2.27 -9.06
C TYR A 21 1.60 1.95 -7.63
N VAL A 22 0.33 1.61 -7.39
CA VAL A 22 -0.06 1.09 -6.09
C VAL A 22 -0.20 -0.42 -6.22
N LEU A 23 0.07 -1.11 -5.14
CA LEU A 23 -0.11 -2.56 -5.14
C LEU A 23 -1.59 -2.84 -4.97
N GLY A 24 -2.15 -3.57 -5.90
CA GLY A 24 -3.59 -3.83 -5.94
C GLY A 24 -4.00 -4.95 -5.01
N LYS A 25 -5.31 -5.08 -4.84
CA LYS A 25 -5.89 -6.05 -3.92
C LYS A 25 -5.57 -7.48 -4.29
N THR A 26 -5.32 -7.73 -5.57
CA THR A 26 -5.00 -9.08 -6.01
C THR A 26 -3.51 -9.22 -6.33
N GLY A 27 -2.71 -8.25 -5.92
CA GLY A 27 -1.26 -8.36 -6.04
C GLY A 27 -0.65 -7.78 -7.29
N GLN A 28 -1.46 -7.21 -8.18
CA GLN A 28 -0.91 -6.62 -9.38
C GLN A 28 -0.70 -5.13 -9.19
N TYR A 29 0.02 -4.50 -10.10
CA TYR A 29 0.25 -3.07 -10.09
C TYR A 29 -0.98 -2.37 -10.62
N GLU A 30 -1.44 -1.36 -9.90
CA GLU A 30 -2.62 -0.60 -10.29
C GLU A 30 -2.29 0.88 -10.32
N THR A 31 -3.08 1.63 -11.08
CA THR A 31 -2.90 3.07 -11.13
C THR A 31 -3.95 3.80 -10.31
N GLU A 32 -4.99 3.09 -9.86
CA GLU A 32 -6.08 3.70 -9.11
C GLU A 32 -6.01 3.29 -7.66
N LEU A 33 -6.06 4.27 -6.78
CA LEU A 33 -6.00 4.00 -5.35
C LEU A 33 -7.19 3.17 -4.88
N SER A 34 -8.33 3.31 -5.57
CA SER A 34 -9.51 2.54 -5.22
C SER A 34 -9.31 1.04 -5.39
N GLU A 35 -8.34 0.64 -6.22
CA GLU A 35 -8.05 -0.77 -6.42
C GLU A 35 -6.92 -1.25 -5.54
N ALA A 36 -6.38 -0.40 -4.69
CA ALA A 36 -5.20 -0.72 -3.92
C ALA A 36 -5.53 -1.54 -2.69
N MET A 37 -4.59 -2.41 -2.34
CA MET A 37 -4.64 -3.11 -1.07
C MET A 37 -4.31 -2.12 0.03
N SER A 38 -5.09 -2.12 1.10
CA SER A 38 -4.86 -1.19 2.20
C SER A 38 -4.56 -1.95 3.48
N PHE A 39 -3.81 -1.30 4.35
CA PHE A 39 -3.42 -1.89 5.63
C PHE A 39 -3.72 -0.89 6.72
N THR A 40 -4.35 -1.34 7.77
CA THR A 40 -4.64 -0.49 8.91
C THR A 40 -3.37 -0.13 9.65
N ASP A 41 -2.46 -1.09 9.80
CA ASP A 41 -1.21 -0.88 10.51
C ASP A 41 -0.05 -0.92 9.55
N LYS A 42 0.92 -0.04 9.76
CA LYS A 42 2.11 0.00 8.94
C LYS A 42 2.89 -1.31 9.04
N ILE A 43 2.88 -1.92 10.21
CA ILE A 43 3.58 -3.18 10.43
C ILE A 43 3.10 -4.25 9.47
N ASP A 44 1.79 -4.32 9.24
CA ASP A 44 1.25 -5.32 8.33
C ASP A 44 1.73 -5.07 6.91
N ALA A 45 1.84 -3.82 6.52
CA ALA A 45 2.35 -3.50 5.18
C ALA A 45 3.83 -3.88 5.06
N ILE A 46 4.60 -3.64 6.11
CA ILE A 46 6.01 -4.00 6.12
C ILE A 46 6.18 -5.51 5.99
N ILE A 47 5.38 -6.26 6.73
CA ILE A 47 5.43 -7.71 6.67
C ILE A 47 5.10 -8.21 5.27
N TYR A 48 4.09 -7.61 4.65
CA TYR A 48 3.73 -8.00 3.30
C TYR A 48 4.88 -7.74 2.33
N VAL A 49 5.50 -6.57 2.43
CA VAL A 49 6.60 -6.22 1.55
C VAL A 49 7.76 -7.20 1.71
N GLU A 50 8.11 -7.54 2.95
CA GLU A 50 9.20 -8.45 3.21
C GLU A 50 8.87 -9.85 2.75
N LYS A 51 7.65 -10.27 2.95
CA LYS A 51 7.24 -11.61 2.59
C LYS A 51 7.33 -11.84 1.08
N HIS A 52 7.08 -10.80 0.30
CA HIS A 52 7.09 -10.91 -1.14
C HIS A 52 8.40 -10.42 -1.77
N GLY A 53 9.36 -9.99 -0.96
CA GLY A 53 10.65 -9.56 -1.49
C GLY A 53 10.61 -8.23 -2.21
N TYR A 54 9.71 -7.35 -1.82
CA TYR A 54 9.53 -6.07 -2.51
C TYR A 54 10.31 -4.92 -1.89
N GLU A 55 11.24 -5.19 -0.99
CA GLU A 55 11.87 -4.12 -0.21
C GLU A 55 12.54 -3.06 -1.05
N ARG A 56 13.06 -3.42 -2.20
CA ARG A 56 13.77 -2.46 -3.03
C ARG A 56 12.84 -1.61 -3.89
N LEU A 57 11.62 -2.11 -4.12
CA LEU A 57 10.70 -1.43 -5.02
C LEU A 57 9.56 -0.74 -4.31
N ALA A 58 9.29 -1.13 -3.09
CA ALA A 58 8.09 -0.71 -2.40
C ALA A 58 8.34 0.47 -1.47
N THR A 59 7.37 1.36 -1.42
CA THR A 59 7.35 2.46 -0.45
C THR A 59 6.00 2.40 0.23
N ILE A 60 5.99 2.41 1.55
CA ILE A 60 4.74 2.35 2.31
C ILE A 60 4.38 3.77 2.73
N ARG A 61 3.19 4.21 2.35
CA ARG A 61 2.75 5.57 2.64
C ARG A 61 1.33 5.57 3.14
N LYS A 62 1.06 6.52 4.01
CA LYS A 62 -0.28 6.76 4.50
C LYS A 62 -0.89 7.82 3.63
N VAL A 63 -2.11 7.56 3.14
CA VAL A 63 -2.78 8.49 2.25
C VAL A 63 -4.10 8.87 2.89
N LYS A 64 -4.37 10.15 2.94
CA LYS A 64 -5.59 10.63 3.52
C LYS A 64 -6.75 10.50 2.60
#